data_622f2c8216e4396d29e09bdc199729d8
#
_entry.id   622f2c8216e4396d29e09bdc199729d8
#
_cell.length_a   1.000
_cell.length_b   1.000
_cell.length_c   1.000
_cell.angle_alpha   90.00
_cell.angle_beta   90.00
_cell.angle_gamma   90.00
#
_symmetry.space_group_name_H-M   'P 1'
#
loop_
_entity.id
_entity.type
_entity.pdbx_description
1 polymer ?
#
loop_
_entity_poly.entity_id
_entity_poly.type
_entity_poly.pdbx_seq_one_letter_code
_entity_poly.pdbx_strand_id
1 'polypeptide(L)' 'MLSDEGLDLIFRAARTHKVWLDRPVPDDLLRRVYDLARLGPTSANCSPMRVLFLTSRAARERLRPALTPGNVDKTMQAPV' A
#
# COMPACT_ATOMS: atom_id res chain seq x y z
N MET A 1 13.09 -18.89 9.75
CA MET A 1 12.74 -17.80 10.70
C MET A 1 13.23 -16.48 10.13
N LEU A 2 12.47 -15.40 10.33
CA LEU A 2 12.90 -14.07 9.93
C LEU A 2 14.11 -13.61 10.74
N SER A 3 15.01 -12.85 10.09
CA SER A 3 16.11 -12.19 10.80
C SER A 3 15.58 -11.12 11.76
N ASP A 4 16.41 -10.66 12.68
CA ASP A 4 16.05 -9.53 13.55
C ASP A 4 15.73 -8.27 12.75
N GLU A 5 16.48 -8.01 11.68
CA GLU A 5 16.18 -6.90 10.76
C GLU A 5 14.79 -7.03 10.14
N GLY A 6 14.41 -8.25 9.73
CA GLY A 6 13.07 -8.52 9.19
C GLY A 6 11.97 -8.29 10.23
N LEU A 7 12.20 -8.73 11.47
CA LEU A 7 11.27 -8.52 12.58
C LEU A 7 11.13 -7.05 12.93
N ASP A 8 12.22 -6.29 12.91
CA ASP A 8 12.18 -4.84 13.12
C ASP A 8 11.40 -4.13 12.03
N LEU A 9 11.66 -4.48 10.78
CA LEU A 9 10.99 -3.86 9.64
C LEU A 9 9.47 -4.07 9.66
N ILE A 10 9.02 -5.29 9.96
CA ILE A 10 7.61 -5.67 9.87
C ILE A 10 6.84 -5.32 11.14
N PHE A 11 7.47 -5.43 12.31
CA PHE A 11 6.77 -5.33 13.59
C PHE A 11 7.33 -4.26 14.53
N ARG A 12 8.58 -4.41 14.99
CA ARG A 12 9.08 -3.63 16.13
C ARG A 12 9.29 -2.15 15.81
N ALA A 13 9.83 -1.84 14.62
CA ALA A 13 10.08 -0.48 14.15
C ALA A 13 9.01 0.01 13.17
N ALA A 14 8.03 -0.83 12.82
CA ALA A 14 6.97 -0.44 11.90
C ALA A 14 6.12 0.70 12.47
N ARG A 15 5.77 1.67 11.61
CA ARG A 15 4.93 2.81 11.97
C ARG A 15 4.00 3.15 10.80
N THR A 16 2.83 3.68 11.14
CA THR A 16 1.93 4.26 10.15
C THR A 16 2.31 5.71 9.93
N HIS A 17 2.99 5.98 8.83
CA HIS A 17 3.41 7.33 8.48
C HIS A 17 2.26 8.12 7.84
N LYS A 18 2.27 9.44 8.03
CA LYS A 18 1.26 10.38 7.48
C LYS A 18 1.87 11.38 6.51
N VAL A 19 3.18 11.37 6.37
CA VAL A 19 3.95 12.27 5.49
C VAL A 19 4.72 11.41 4.50
N TRP A 20 4.76 11.85 3.26
CA TRP A 20 5.33 11.09 2.14
C TRP A 20 6.50 11.83 1.53
N LEU A 21 7.47 11.08 1.05
CA LEU A 21 8.51 11.64 0.18
C LEU A 21 7.89 12.00 -1.18
N ASP A 22 8.39 13.09 -1.78
CA ASP A 22 8.07 13.43 -3.18
C ASP A 22 8.88 12.52 -4.11
N ARG A 23 8.46 11.27 -4.21
CA ARG A 23 9.18 10.22 -4.89
C ARG A 23 8.19 9.30 -5.60
N PRO A 24 8.27 9.19 -6.94
CA PRO A 24 7.37 8.30 -7.67
C PRO A 24 7.64 6.83 -7.32
N VAL A 25 6.60 6.02 -7.39
CA VAL A 25 6.69 4.57 -7.22
C VAL A 25 6.59 3.93 -8.60
N PRO A 26 7.65 3.26 -9.10
CA PRO A 26 7.63 2.63 -10.41
C PRO A 26 6.61 1.50 -10.51
N ASP A 27 6.04 1.31 -11.70
CA ASP A 27 5.05 0.25 -11.94
C ASP A 27 5.61 -1.15 -11.67
N ASP A 28 6.88 -1.39 -11.98
CA ASP A 28 7.51 -2.68 -11.71
C ASP A 28 7.59 -2.98 -10.22
N LEU A 29 7.81 -1.98 -9.38
CA LEU A 29 7.78 -2.14 -7.92
C LEU A 29 6.37 -2.51 -7.44
N LEU A 30 5.33 -1.86 -7.96
CA LEU A 30 3.94 -2.18 -7.63
C LEU A 30 3.58 -3.61 -8.01
N ARG A 31 4.03 -4.07 -9.18
CA ARG A 31 3.85 -5.46 -9.62
C ARG A 31 4.53 -6.44 -8.67
N ARG A 32 5.76 -6.16 -8.26
CA ARG A 32 6.51 -6.99 -7.31
C ARG A 32 5.83 -7.06 -5.94
N VAL A 33 5.30 -5.94 -5.47
CA VAL A 33 4.52 -5.90 -4.22
C VAL A 33 3.28 -6.78 -4.32
N TYR A 34 2.55 -6.69 -5.41
CA TYR A 34 1.38 -7.55 -5.64
C TYR A 34 1.77 -9.02 -5.73
N ASP A 35 2.81 -9.35 -6.48
CA ASP A 35 3.26 -10.73 -6.66
C ASP A 35 3.65 -11.38 -5.33
N LEU A 36 4.23 -10.60 -4.41
CA LEU A 36 4.55 -11.07 -3.08
C LEU A 36 3.31 -11.18 -2.19
N ALA A 37 2.45 -10.17 -2.19
CA ALA A 37 1.26 -10.10 -1.34
C ALA A 37 0.26 -11.23 -1.64
N ARG A 38 0.09 -11.60 -2.91
CA ARG A 38 -0.82 -12.66 -3.32
C ARG A 38 -0.44 -14.07 -2.84
N LEU A 39 0.80 -14.24 -2.36
CA LEU A 39 1.26 -15.51 -1.80
C LEU A 39 0.74 -15.77 -0.39
N GLY A 40 0.14 -14.78 0.25
CA GLY A 40 -0.49 -14.96 1.55
C GLY A 40 -1.65 -15.97 1.48
N PRO A 41 -1.90 -16.73 2.55
CA PRO A 41 -2.98 -17.72 2.57
C PRO A 41 -4.35 -17.04 2.53
N THR A 42 -5.30 -17.71 1.88
CA THR A 42 -6.69 -17.29 1.81
C THR A 42 -7.63 -18.41 2.21
N SER A 43 -8.84 -18.06 2.66
CA SER A 43 -9.84 -19.05 3.06
C SER A 43 -10.18 -19.97 1.89
N ALA A 44 -10.05 -21.27 2.09
CA ALA A 44 -10.26 -22.29 1.06
C ALA A 44 -9.48 -22.01 -0.25
N ASN A 45 -8.38 -21.29 -0.17
CA ASN A 45 -7.56 -20.89 -1.33
C ASN A 45 -8.37 -20.15 -2.41
N CYS A 46 -9.37 -19.36 -2.02
CA CYS A 46 -10.28 -18.68 -2.95
C CYS A 46 -9.68 -17.42 -3.60
N SER A 47 -8.55 -16.93 -3.09
CA SER A 47 -7.79 -15.79 -3.64
C SER A 47 -8.68 -14.56 -3.95
N PRO A 48 -9.42 -14.01 -2.97
CA PRO A 48 -10.44 -12.98 -3.20
C PRO A 48 -9.86 -11.59 -3.46
N MET A 49 -8.57 -11.37 -3.15
CA MET A 49 -7.96 -10.05 -3.23
C MET A 49 -8.01 -9.49 -4.66
N ARG A 50 -8.45 -8.25 -4.77
CA ARG A 50 -8.33 -7.43 -5.98
C ARG A 50 -7.67 -6.13 -5.58
N VAL A 51 -6.67 -5.70 -6.36
CA VAL A 51 -5.88 -4.50 -6.05
C VAL A 51 -6.01 -3.52 -7.20
N LEU A 52 -6.32 -2.28 -6.87
CA LEU A 52 -6.37 -1.17 -7.81
C LEU A 52 -5.32 -0.15 -7.38
N PHE A 53 -4.26 -0.01 -8.17
CA PHE A 53 -3.22 0.99 -7.91
C PHE A 53 -3.62 2.33 -8.53
N LEU A 54 -3.78 3.36 -7.69
CA LEU A 54 -4.14 4.71 -8.11
C LEU A 54 -2.86 5.55 -8.23
N THR A 55 -2.23 5.51 -9.39
CA THR A 55 -0.90 6.10 -9.61
C THR A 55 -0.94 7.55 -10.09
N SER A 56 -2.09 8.02 -10.59
CA SER A 56 -2.26 9.40 -11.04
C SER A 56 -3.02 10.24 -10.02
N ARG A 57 -2.79 11.55 -10.04
CA ARG A 57 -3.56 12.48 -9.22
C ARG A 57 -5.06 12.42 -9.56
N ALA A 58 -5.40 12.33 -10.85
CA ALA A 58 -6.78 12.24 -11.29
C ALA A 58 -7.48 10.98 -10.72
N ALA A 59 -6.80 9.84 -10.70
CA ALA A 59 -7.33 8.62 -10.12
C ALA A 59 -7.56 8.76 -8.61
N ARG A 60 -6.64 9.36 -7.88
CA ARG A 60 -6.80 9.62 -6.44
C ARG A 60 -7.94 10.61 -6.17
N GLU A 61 -8.11 11.64 -7.00
CA GLU A 61 -9.23 12.57 -6.87
C GLU A 61 -10.59 11.86 -7.00
N ARG A 62 -10.69 10.85 -7.83
CA ARG A 62 -11.92 10.04 -7.94
C ARG A 62 -12.21 9.24 -6.67
N LEU A 63 -11.18 8.90 -5.91
CA LEU A 63 -11.33 8.19 -4.63
C LEU A 63 -11.74 9.15 -3.49
N ARG A 64 -11.37 10.42 -3.56
CA ARG A 64 -11.58 11.42 -2.50
C ARG A 64 -12.96 11.36 -1.84
N PRO A 65 -14.09 11.31 -2.60
CA PRO A 65 -15.42 11.29 -1.99
C PRO A 65 -15.70 10.08 -1.10
N ALA A 66 -14.95 8.99 -1.28
CA ALA A 66 -15.11 7.76 -0.50
C ALA A 66 -14.25 7.73 0.77
N LEU A 67 -13.38 8.72 0.97
CA LEU A 67 -12.49 8.78 2.12
C LEU A 67 -13.17 9.48 3.31
N THR A 68 -12.92 8.98 4.51
CA THR A 68 -13.29 9.70 5.73
C THR A 68 -12.44 10.97 5.87
N PRO A 69 -12.94 12.05 6.52
CA PRO A 69 -12.22 13.31 6.61
C PRO A 69 -10.79 13.21 7.12
N GLY A 70 -10.53 12.36 8.11
CA GLY A 70 -9.20 12.18 8.68
C GLY A 70 -8.19 11.46 7.77
N ASN A 71 -8.65 10.89 6.66
CA ASN A 71 -7.82 10.15 5.72
C ASN A 71 -7.56 10.87 4.39
N VAL A 72 -8.20 12.01 4.17
CA VAL A 72 -8.14 12.71 2.87
C VAL A 72 -6.73 13.19 2.55
N ASP A 73 -6.15 14.04 3.41
CA ASP A 73 -4.88 14.70 3.11
C ASP A 73 -3.73 13.70 2.91
N LYS A 74 -3.58 12.76 3.81
CA LYS A 74 -2.51 11.76 3.70
C LYS A 74 -2.66 10.86 2.48
N THR A 75 -3.89 10.54 2.08
CA THR A 75 -4.16 9.72 0.89
C THR A 75 -3.90 10.50 -0.38
N MET A 76 -4.33 11.76 -0.43
CA MET A 76 -4.13 12.59 -1.63
C MET A 76 -2.66 12.94 -1.87
N GLN A 77 -1.85 12.99 -0.83
CA GLN A 77 -0.41 13.26 -0.92
C GLN A 77 0.43 12.02 -1.20
N ALA A 78 -0.11 10.83 -1.03
CA ALA A 78 0.62 9.60 -1.30
C ALA A 78 0.98 9.48 -2.79
N PRO A 79 2.16 8.92 -3.14
CA PRO A 79 2.56 8.72 -4.53
C PRO A 79 1.70 7.67 -5.25
N VAL A 80 1.12 6.77 -4.49
CA VAL A 80 0.21 5.74 -4.99
C VAL A 80 -0.71 5.30 -3.86
#